data_17d105e3eec34bf7a46669e5fb1a0c62
#
_entry.id   17d105e3eec34bf7a46669e5fb1a0c62
#
_cell.length_a   1.000
_cell.length_b   1.000
_cell.length_c   1.000
_cell.angle_alpha   90.00
_cell.angle_beta   90.00
_cell.angle_gamma   90.00
#
_symmetry.space_group_name_H-M   'P 1'
#
loop_
_entity.id
_entity.type
_entity.pdbx_description
1 polymer ?
#
loop_
_entity_poly.entity_id
_entity_poly.type
_entity_poly.pdbx_seq_one_letter_code
_entity_poly.pdbx_strand_id
1 'polypeptide(L)'
;MTRSSEPTTAASAPLAAAPLLGGSSLIRGENVRSYDEFLERICATLQPRDSLEEIWIRDIVDLVWETFRLRRAKANLMTDAARDQVASKLDGSHPRALQIACDWAAGDEDAASHVERTLASAGLCMDRLVARAMSYMFKDMERLDRMLVSVENRRSAALRELANYRAPLAQKLRRAIAHAEEAELVPDAPRLAPPQPA
;
A
#
# COMPACT_ATOMS: atom_id res chain seq x y z
N MET A 1 -37.84 5.97 40.45
CA MET A 1 -37.56 6.27 39.02
C MET A 1 -36.11 6.67 38.93
N THR A 2 -35.23 5.69 38.73
CA THR A 2 -33.78 5.89 38.62
C THR A 2 -33.38 5.72 37.16
N ARG A 3 -32.94 6.79 36.54
CA ARG A 3 -32.38 6.78 35.18
C ARG A 3 -30.92 6.29 35.27
N SER A 4 -30.68 5.10 34.75
CA SER A 4 -29.34 4.61 34.39
C SER A 4 -28.82 5.42 33.20
N SER A 5 -27.71 6.08 33.43
CA SER A 5 -26.90 6.72 32.35
C SER A 5 -25.95 5.66 31.81
N GLU A 6 -26.21 5.21 30.59
CA GLU A 6 -25.24 4.39 29.82
C GLU A 6 -24.07 5.27 29.35
N PRO A 7 -22.82 4.78 29.40
CA PRO A 7 -21.70 5.51 28.81
C PRO A 7 -21.77 5.40 27.29
N THR A 8 -21.96 6.53 26.62
CA THR A 8 -21.84 6.67 25.19
C THR A 8 -20.41 6.37 24.78
N THR A 9 -20.19 5.21 24.19
CA THR A 9 -18.95 4.86 23.49
C THR A 9 -18.83 5.82 22.30
N ALA A 10 -17.91 6.78 22.38
CA ALA A 10 -17.55 7.64 21.27
C ALA A 10 -16.99 6.76 20.14
N ALA A 11 -17.82 6.48 19.16
CA ALA A 11 -17.39 5.91 17.88
C ALA A 11 -16.43 6.91 17.22
N SER A 12 -15.16 6.53 17.13
CA SER A 12 -14.15 7.27 16.38
C SER A 12 -14.64 7.43 14.95
N ALA A 13 -14.81 8.67 14.50
CA ALA A 13 -15.21 8.96 13.11
C ALA A 13 -14.16 8.41 12.14
N PRO A 14 -14.56 7.83 11.01
CA PRO A 14 -13.60 7.25 10.06
C PRO A 14 -12.67 8.33 9.51
N LEU A 15 -11.38 8.00 9.44
CA LEU A 15 -10.26 8.83 8.97
C LEU A 15 -10.45 9.42 7.55
N ALA A 16 -11.38 8.86 6.78
CA ALA A 16 -11.75 9.30 5.43
C ALA A 16 -12.29 10.75 5.36
N ALA A 17 -12.65 11.36 6.50
CA ALA A 17 -13.33 12.65 6.55
C ALA A 17 -12.43 13.83 6.96
N ALA A 18 -11.10 13.68 7.07
CA ALA A 18 -10.25 14.78 7.51
C ALA A 18 -9.71 15.62 6.32
N PRO A 19 -10.31 16.79 6.02
CA PRO A 19 -9.80 17.71 4.98
C PRO A 19 -8.46 18.36 5.34
N LEU A 20 -7.93 18.11 6.54
CA LEU A 20 -6.71 18.70 7.10
C LEU A 20 -5.40 18.18 6.47
N LEU A 21 -5.40 17.05 5.76
CA LEU A 21 -4.17 16.41 5.25
C LEU A 21 -4.01 16.50 3.72
N GLY A 22 -4.74 17.40 3.06
CA GLY A 22 -4.70 17.53 1.60
C GLY A 22 -5.52 16.45 0.88
N GLY A 23 -5.69 16.59 -0.44
CA GLY A 23 -6.36 15.58 -1.28
C GLY A 23 -5.53 14.29 -1.37
N SER A 24 -6.19 13.18 -1.74
CA SER A 24 -5.50 11.91 -1.97
C SER A 24 -4.41 12.07 -3.05
N SER A 25 -3.32 11.33 -2.92
CA SER A 25 -2.20 11.31 -3.89
C SER A 25 -2.56 10.61 -5.22
N LEU A 26 -3.85 10.43 -5.48
CA LEU A 26 -4.37 9.75 -6.65
C LEU A 26 -4.24 10.58 -7.92
N ILE A 27 -3.89 9.92 -9.01
CA ILE A 27 -3.91 10.51 -10.34
C ILE A 27 -5.23 10.17 -11.06
N ARG A 28 -5.55 10.95 -12.11
CA ARG A 28 -6.74 10.70 -12.92
C ARG A 28 -6.73 9.27 -13.48
N GLY A 29 -7.85 8.56 -13.32
CA GLY A 29 -8.01 7.18 -13.76
C GLY A 29 -7.73 6.13 -12.69
N GLU A 30 -7.23 6.52 -11.52
CA GLU A 30 -7.13 5.61 -10.39
C GLU A 30 -8.47 5.46 -9.64
N ASN A 31 -8.68 4.29 -9.07
CA ASN A 31 -9.92 3.98 -8.36
C ASN A 31 -9.85 4.52 -6.92
N VAL A 32 -10.55 5.64 -6.69
CA VAL A 32 -10.65 6.30 -5.38
C VAL A 32 -11.18 5.33 -4.33
N ARG A 33 -12.23 4.57 -4.65
CA ARG A 33 -12.85 3.62 -3.71
C ARG A 33 -11.87 2.54 -3.24
N SER A 34 -11.09 1.98 -4.16
CA SER A 34 -10.08 0.96 -3.80
C SER A 34 -8.98 1.52 -2.92
N TYR A 35 -8.62 2.79 -3.12
CA TYR A 35 -7.67 3.48 -2.25
C TYR A 35 -8.26 3.71 -0.85
N ASP A 36 -9.49 4.20 -0.76
CA ASP A 36 -10.16 4.46 0.51
C ASP A 36 -10.38 3.17 1.30
N GLU A 37 -10.84 2.10 0.66
CA GLU A 37 -10.98 0.76 1.27
C GLU A 37 -9.63 0.22 1.79
N PHE A 38 -8.53 0.50 1.08
CA PHE A 38 -7.20 0.12 1.53
C PHE A 38 -6.75 0.94 2.74
N LEU A 39 -6.94 2.27 2.71
CA LEU A 39 -6.65 3.16 3.83
C LEU A 39 -7.45 2.75 5.09
N GLU A 40 -8.74 2.53 4.95
CA GLU A 40 -9.60 2.08 6.05
C GLU A 40 -9.12 0.77 6.67
N ARG A 41 -8.73 -0.20 5.85
CA ARG A 41 -8.20 -1.49 6.32
C ARG A 41 -6.90 -1.32 7.11
N ILE A 42 -5.99 -0.47 6.64
CA ILE A 42 -4.74 -0.20 7.34
C ILE A 42 -5.01 0.54 8.66
N CYS A 43 -5.90 1.54 8.67
CA CYS A 43 -6.31 2.26 9.87
C CYS A 43 -6.97 1.33 10.90
N ALA A 44 -7.86 0.43 10.46
CA ALA A 44 -8.48 -0.55 11.33
C ALA A 44 -7.46 -1.51 11.98
N THR A 45 -6.41 -1.86 11.24
CA THR A 45 -5.33 -2.74 11.74
C THR A 45 -4.39 -2.02 12.70
N LEU A 46 -4.00 -0.78 12.36
CA LEU A 46 -2.99 -0.04 13.11
C LEU A 46 -3.58 0.79 14.25
N GLN A 47 -4.88 1.12 14.20
CA GLN A 47 -5.61 1.90 15.21
C GLN A 47 -4.83 3.15 15.65
N PRO A 48 -4.75 4.21 14.80
CA PRO A 48 -4.03 5.42 15.15
C PRO A 48 -4.57 6.05 16.43
N ARG A 49 -3.68 6.53 17.29
CA ARG A 49 -3.99 7.08 18.60
C ARG A 49 -4.03 8.59 18.63
N ASP A 50 -3.36 9.20 17.67
CA ASP A 50 -3.27 10.65 17.50
C ASP A 50 -3.05 11.05 16.04
N SER A 51 -3.13 12.35 15.78
CA SER A 51 -3.02 12.89 14.42
C SER A 51 -1.64 12.67 13.78
N LEU A 52 -0.58 12.48 14.58
CA LEU A 52 0.75 12.21 14.03
C LEU A 52 0.84 10.78 13.50
N GLU A 53 0.27 9.82 14.23
CA GLU A 53 0.13 8.44 13.74
C GLU A 53 -0.77 8.37 12.48
N GLU A 54 -1.83 9.19 12.43
CA GLU A 54 -2.70 9.30 11.26
C GLU A 54 -1.94 9.77 10.02
N ILE A 55 -1.08 10.79 10.18
CA ILE A 55 -0.23 11.30 9.09
C ILE A 55 0.70 10.20 8.59
N TRP A 56 1.44 9.52 9.48
CA TRP A 56 2.35 8.44 9.08
C TRP A 56 1.64 7.27 8.42
N ILE A 57 0.46 6.89 8.91
CA ILE A 57 -0.34 5.82 8.30
C ILE A 57 -0.75 6.21 6.88
N ARG A 58 -1.18 7.44 6.67
CA ARG A 58 -1.51 7.94 5.34
C ARG A 58 -0.29 7.95 4.42
N ASP A 59 0.85 8.42 4.89
CA ASP A 59 2.11 8.40 4.13
C ASP A 59 2.50 6.97 3.74
N ILE A 60 2.34 6.00 4.64
CA ILE A 60 2.61 4.58 4.35
C ILE A 60 1.65 4.07 3.26
N VAL A 61 0.36 4.38 3.34
CA VAL A 61 -0.64 3.99 2.35
C VAL A 61 -0.33 4.61 0.99
N ASP A 62 0.01 5.90 0.95
CA ASP A 62 0.40 6.60 -0.28
C ASP A 62 1.63 5.96 -0.93
N LEU A 63 2.65 5.62 -0.15
CA LEU A 63 3.86 4.96 -0.64
C LEU A 63 3.60 3.53 -1.16
N VAL A 64 2.69 2.79 -0.52
CA VAL A 64 2.25 1.48 -1.03
C VAL A 64 1.50 1.66 -2.36
N TRP A 65 0.60 2.65 -2.44
CA TRP A 65 -0.14 2.94 -3.67
C TRP A 65 0.77 3.38 -4.80
N GLU A 66 1.76 4.22 -4.51
CA GLU A 66 2.81 4.62 -5.47
C GLU A 66 3.61 3.40 -5.96
N THR A 67 3.94 2.45 -5.08
CA THR A 67 4.58 1.18 -5.47
C THR A 67 3.72 0.41 -6.47
N PHE A 68 2.40 0.29 -6.25
CA PHE A 68 1.50 -0.37 -7.19
C PHE A 68 1.40 0.38 -8.52
N ARG A 69 1.38 1.71 -8.48
CA ARG A 69 1.41 2.57 -9.68
C ARG A 69 2.65 2.32 -10.53
N LEU A 70 3.83 2.34 -9.91
CA LEU A 70 5.10 2.12 -10.60
C LEU A 70 5.22 0.71 -11.18
N ARG A 71 4.75 -0.32 -10.47
CA ARG A 71 4.72 -1.69 -10.97
C ARG A 71 3.79 -1.85 -12.15
N ARG A 72 2.61 -1.23 -12.12
CA ARG A 72 1.69 -1.21 -13.27
C ARG A 72 2.30 -0.46 -14.46
N ALA A 73 2.91 0.70 -14.21
CA ALA A 73 3.59 1.45 -15.27
C ALA A 73 4.70 0.61 -15.93
N LYS A 74 5.50 -0.11 -15.13
CA LYS A 74 6.54 -1.02 -15.64
C LYS A 74 5.95 -2.13 -16.50
N ALA A 75 4.86 -2.78 -16.06
CA ALA A 75 4.17 -3.82 -16.81
C ALA A 75 3.61 -3.29 -18.12
N ASN A 76 2.93 -2.13 -18.10
CA ASN A 76 2.33 -1.51 -19.29
C ASN A 76 3.40 -1.12 -20.32
N LEU A 77 4.50 -0.51 -19.89
CA LEU A 77 5.62 -0.18 -20.80
C LEU A 77 6.21 -1.43 -21.47
N MET A 78 6.33 -2.54 -20.73
CA MET A 78 6.78 -3.80 -21.30
C MET A 78 5.79 -4.37 -22.31
N THR A 79 4.49 -4.33 -21.98
CA THR A 79 3.42 -4.78 -22.88
C THR A 79 3.40 -3.94 -24.17
N ASP A 80 3.49 -2.61 -24.06
CA ASP A 80 3.53 -1.72 -25.21
C ASP A 80 4.75 -1.98 -26.10
N ALA A 81 5.93 -2.12 -25.50
CA ALA A 81 7.14 -2.43 -26.25
C ALA A 81 7.07 -3.81 -26.92
N ALA A 82 6.49 -4.82 -26.25
CA ALA A 82 6.27 -6.13 -26.84
C ALA A 82 5.24 -6.07 -27.99
N ARG A 83 4.14 -5.35 -27.82
CA ARG A 83 3.15 -5.09 -28.88
C ARG A 83 3.80 -4.51 -30.12
N ASP A 84 4.67 -3.51 -29.96
CA ASP A 84 5.35 -2.87 -31.10
C ASP A 84 6.30 -3.85 -31.81
N GLN A 85 6.97 -4.74 -31.05
CA GLN A 85 7.77 -5.82 -31.63
C GLN A 85 6.90 -6.84 -32.39
N VAL A 86 5.74 -7.22 -31.84
CA VAL A 86 4.77 -8.10 -32.50
C VAL A 86 4.28 -7.45 -33.81
N ALA A 87 3.80 -6.20 -33.76
CA ALA A 87 3.34 -5.47 -34.95
C ALA A 87 4.43 -5.43 -36.05
N SER A 88 5.68 -5.19 -35.66
CA SER A 88 6.82 -5.17 -36.55
C SER A 88 7.09 -6.52 -37.24
N LYS A 89 6.68 -7.65 -36.63
CA LYS A 89 6.88 -9.01 -37.17
C LYS A 89 5.69 -9.54 -37.96
N LEU A 90 4.51 -9.00 -37.72
CA LEU A 90 3.28 -9.34 -38.45
C LEU A 90 3.22 -8.72 -39.85
N ASP A 91 4.33 -8.23 -40.43
CA ASP A 91 4.39 -7.45 -41.65
C ASP A 91 3.76 -6.04 -41.50
N GLY A 92 4.60 -5.07 -41.10
CA GLY A 92 4.18 -3.68 -40.88
C GLY A 92 3.56 -2.98 -42.08
N SER A 93 3.55 -3.60 -43.29
CA SER A 93 2.79 -3.16 -44.45
C SER A 93 1.33 -3.59 -44.46
N HIS A 94 0.93 -4.52 -43.58
CA HIS A 94 -0.45 -4.97 -43.48
C HIS A 94 -1.27 -4.06 -42.54
N PRO A 95 -2.35 -3.42 -43.00
CA PRO A 95 -3.14 -2.48 -42.15
C PRO A 95 -3.71 -3.09 -40.88
N ARG A 96 -3.82 -4.43 -40.83
CA ARG A 96 -4.30 -5.18 -39.66
C ARG A 96 -3.21 -5.60 -38.67
N ALA A 97 -1.93 -5.47 -39.01
CA ALA A 97 -0.83 -5.92 -38.15
C ALA A 97 -0.84 -5.22 -36.77
N LEU A 98 -1.04 -3.91 -36.78
CA LEU A 98 -1.15 -3.13 -35.56
C LEU A 98 -2.41 -3.52 -34.73
N GLN A 99 -3.56 -3.73 -35.40
CA GLN A 99 -4.78 -4.14 -34.74
C GLN A 99 -4.59 -5.50 -34.05
N ILE A 100 -4.07 -6.49 -34.76
CA ILE A 100 -3.77 -7.83 -34.20
C ILE A 100 -2.81 -7.73 -33.02
N ALA A 101 -1.78 -6.89 -33.09
CA ALA A 101 -0.85 -6.68 -32.00
C ALA A 101 -1.52 -6.00 -30.80
N CYS A 102 -2.47 -5.08 -31.00
CA CYS A 102 -3.28 -4.47 -29.95
C CYS A 102 -4.22 -5.48 -29.31
N ASP A 103 -4.92 -6.29 -30.11
CA ASP A 103 -5.82 -7.33 -29.62
C ASP A 103 -5.05 -8.40 -28.81
N TRP A 104 -3.86 -8.79 -29.30
CA TRP A 104 -2.94 -9.66 -28.55
C TRP A 104 -2.54 -9.03 -27.21
N ALA A 105 -2.16 -7.76 -27.20
CA ALA A 105 -1.77 -7.04 -25.97
C ALA A 105 -2.96 -6.88 -24.98
N ALA A 106 -4.19 -6.85 -25.51
CA ALA A 106 -5.42 -6.83 -24.73
C ALA A 106 -5.81 -8.22 -24.17
N GLY A 107 -5.11 -9.30 -24.57
CA GLY A 107 -5.37 -10.65 -24.11
C GLY A 107 -6.38 -11.43 -24.96
N ASP A 108 -6.61 -11.03 -26.22
CA ASP A 108 -7.47 -11.78 -27.15
C ASP A 108 -6.80 -13.10 -27.55
N GLU A 109 -7.51 -14.23 -27.36
CA GLU A 109 -6.97 -15.57 -27.58
C GLU A 109 -6.77 -15.89 -29.07
N ASP A 110 -7.62 -15.37 -29.96
CA ASP A 110 -7.49 -15.57 -31.40
C ASP A 110 -6.29 -14.81 -31.95
N ALA A 111 -6.10 -13.57 -31.50
CA ALA A 111 -4.91 -12.77 -31.81
C ALA A 111 -3.65 -13.42 -31.27
N ALA A 112 -3.67 -13.97 -30.04
CA ALA A 112 -2.52 -14.68 -29.45
C ALA A 112 -2.14 -15.90 -30.29
N SER A 113 -3.11 -16.74 -30.67
CA SER A 113 -2.90 -17.91 -31.54
C SER A 113 -2.37 -17.53 -32.91
N HIS A 114 -2.82 -16.40 -33.48
CA HIS A 114 -2.31 -15.89 -34.78
C HIS A 114 -0.87 -15.42 -34.68
N VAL A 115 -0.54 -14.66 -33.63
CA VAL A 115 0.83 -14.16 -33.36
C VAL A 115 1.79 -15.32 -33.16
N GLU A 116 1.44 -16.31 -32.33
CA GLU A 116 2.29 -17.50 -32.09
C GLU A 116 2.61 -18.27 -33.36
N ARG A 117 1.61 -18.54 -34.21
CA ARG A 117 1.79 -19.22 -35.48
C ARG A 117 2.70 -18.43 -36.41
N THR A 118 2.51 -17.11 -36.48
CA THR A 118 3.33 -16.24 -37.34
C THR A 118 4.78 -16.20 -36.86
N LEU A 119 5.01 -16.10 -35.56
CA LEU A 119 6.35 -16.14 -35.00
C LEU A 119 7.02 -17.49 -35.21
N ALA A 120 6.31 -18.59 -34.98
CA ALA A 120 6.82 -19.94 -35.22
C ALA A 120 7.25 -20.16 -36.70
N SER A 121 6.46 -19.66 -37.66
CA SER A 121 6.80 -19.72 -39.09
C SER A 121 8.05 -18.94 -39.44
N ALA A 122 8.35 -17.87 -38.69
CA ALA A 122 9.56 -17.06 -38.81
C ALA A 122 10.76 -17.59 -37.99
N GLY A 123 10.61 -18.74 -37.30
CA GLY A 123 11.64 -19.29 -36.43
C GLY A 123 11.91 -18.44 -35.18
N LEU A 124 10.91 -17.68 -34.73
CA LEU A 124 10.96 -16.81 -33.59
C LEU A 124 10.07 -17.36 -32.45
N CYS A 125 10.38 -17.00 -31.21
CA CYS A 125 9.54 -17.25 -30.05
C CYS A 125 9.24 -15.94 -29.31
N MET A 126 8.19 -15.93 -28.53
CA MET A 126 7.75 -14.75 -27.77
C MET A 126 8.86 -14.24 -26.83
N ASP A 127 9.57 -15.13 -26.13
CA ASP A 127 10.67 -14.74 -25.23
C ASP A 127 11.73 -13.90 -25.91
N ARG A 128 12.03 -14.21 -27.17
CA ARG A 128 13.02 -13.47 -27.96
C ARG A 128 12.51 -12.08 -28.32
N LEU A 129 11.21 -11.93 -28.59
CA LEU A 129 10.58 -10.63 -28.82
C LEU A 129 10.57 -9.79 -27.52
N VAL A 130 10.18 -10.38 -26.42
CA VAL A 130 10.19 -9.72 -25.11
C VAL A 130 11.61 -9.30 -24.73
N ALA A 131 12.61 -10.15 -24.89
CA ALA A 131 14.00 -9.78 -24.64
C ALA A 131 14.45 -8.60 -25.52
N ARG A 132 14.01 -8.56 -26.77
CA ARG A 132 14.28 -7.42 -27.67
C ARG A 132 13.53 -6.16 -27.22
N ALA A 133 12.28 -6.26 -26.85
CA ALA A 133 11.51 -5.15 -26.30
C ALA A 133 12.20 -4.58 -25.05
N MET A 134 12.65 -5.43 -24.13
CA MET A 134 13.43 -5.03 -22.95
C MET A 134 14.70 -4.25 -23.32
N SER A 135 15.41 -4.66 -24.36
CA SER A 135 16.65 -3.95 -24.75
C SER A 135 16.41 -2.51 -25.19
N TYR A 136 15.26 -2.22 -25.79
CA TYR A 136 14.86 -0.85 -26.15
C TYR A 136 14.42 -0.03 -24.95
N MET A 137 13.80 -0.67 -23.94
CA MET A 137 13.24 -0.02 -22.75
C MET A 137 14.19 -0.03 -21.56
N PHE A 138 15.45 -0.47 -21.73
CA PHE A 138 16.38 -0.71 -20.63
C PHE A 138 16.54 0.52 -19.72
N LYS A 139 16.69 1.71 -20.28
CA LYS A 139 16.85 2.96 -19.51
C LYS A 139 15.60 3.32 -18.70
N ASP A 140 14.42 3.13 -19.29
CA ASP A 140 13.16 3.43 -18.63
C ASP A 140 12.88 2.41 -17.52
N MET A 141 13.19 1.13 -17.75
CA MET A 141 13.12 0.09 -16.74
C MET A 141 14.05 0.38 -15.56
N GLU A 142 15.31 0.73 -15.82
CA GLU A 142 16.26 1.10 -14.79
C GLU A 142 15.78 2.32 -13.97
N ARG A 143 15.18 3.32 -14.64
CA ARG A 143 14.63 4.50 -13.97
C ARG A 143 13.46 4.11 -13.06
N LEU A 144 12.55 3.26 -13.53
CA LEU A 144 11.42 2.78 -12.73
C LEU A 144 11.90 1.93 -11.55
N ASP A 145 12.91 1.08 -11.73
CA ASP A 145 13.49 0.29 -10.64
C ASP A 145 14.13 1.16 -9.57
N ARG A 146 14.83 2.22 -9.96
CA ARG A 146 15.36 3.21 -9.00
C ARG A 146 14.24 3.94 -8.24
N MET A 147 13.14 4.29 -8.91
CA MET A 147 11.97 4.88 -8.26
C MET A 147 11.33 3.90 -7.28
N LEU A 148 11.16 2.63 -7.66
CA LEU A 148 10.62 1.59 -6.79
C LEU A 148 11.47 1.42 -5.52
N VAL A 149 12.79 1.30 -5.66
CA VAL A 149 13.71 1.23 -4.52
C VAL A 149 13.59 2.44 -3.62
N SER A 150 13.49 3.66 -4.19
CA SER A 150 13.31 4.90 -3.42
C SER A 150 12.01 4.88 -2.61
N VAL A 151 10.90 4.51 -3.23
CA VAL A 151 9.59 4.44 -2.56
C VAL A 151 9.58 3.37 -1.47
N GLU A 152 10.15 2.20 -1.71
CA GLU A 152 10.25 1.12 -0.73
C GLU A 152 11.13 1.50 0.46
N ASN A 153 12.21 2.25 0.24
CA ASN A 153 13.06 2.78 1.32
C ASN A 153 12.32 3.83 2.16
N ARG A 154 11.59 4.75 1.53
CA ARG A 154 10.75 5.75 2.21
C ARG A 154 9.66 5.07 3.04
N ARG A 155 8.98 4.05 2.49
CA ARG A 155 7.98 3.27 3.21
C ARG A 155 8.59 2.58 4.44
N SER A 156 9.75 1.96 4.28
CA SER A 156 10.46 1.30 5.38
C SER A 156 10.90 2.30 6.45
N ALA A 157 11.27 3.52 6.07
CA ALA A 157 11.57 4.59 7.01
C ALA A 157 10.31 5.02 7.78
N ALA A 158 9.18 5.29 7.10
CA ALA A 158 7.93 5.68 7.75
C ALA A 158 7.42 4.60 8.74
N LEU A 159 7.54 3.32 8.39
CA LEU A 159 7.20 2.22 9.29
C LEU A 159 8.10 2.21 10.55
N ARG A 160 9.40 2.48 10.39
CA ARG A 160 10.31 2.57 11.56
C ARG A 160 9.97 3.76 12.45
N GLU A 161 9.67 4.92 11.87
CA GLU A 161 9.29 6.12 12.64
C GLU A 161 8.02 5.85 13.45
N LEU A 162 7.00 5.25 12.86
CA LEU A 162 5.78 4.86 13.56
C LEU A 162 6.07 3.87 14.69
N ALA A 163 6.91 2.86 14.45
CA ALA A 163 7.32 1.89 15.48
C ALA A 163 8.10 2.55 16.62
N ASN A 164 9.05 3.44 16.30
CA ASN A 164 9.84 4.18 17.27
C ASN A 164 8.97 5.12 18.12
N TYR A 165 7.98 5.76 17.51
CA TYR A 165 7.05 6.61 18.23
C TYR A 165 6.18 5.82 19.24
N ARG A 166 5.76 4.62 18.88
CA ARG A 166 4.95 3.73 19.72
C ARG A 166 5.73 3.08 20.87
N ALA A 167 7.01 2.79 20.71
CA ALA A 167 7.83 2.07 21.66
C ALA A 167 7.93 2.74 23.04
N PRO A 168 8.21 4.06 23.18
CA PRO A 168 8.25 4.73 24.47
C PRO A 168 6.91 4.76 25.19
N LEU A 169 5.80 4.86 24.44
CA LEU A 169 4.46 4.86 25.00
C LEU A 169 4.11 3.49 25.60
N ALA A 170 4.45 2.41 24.92
CA ALA A 170 4.28 1.05 25.41
C ALA A 170 5.13 0.80 26.69
N GLN A 171 6.33 1.37 26.76
CA GLN A 171 7.18 1.27 27.95
C GLN A 171 6.61 2.06 29.13
N LYS A 172 6.11 3.29 28.91
CA LYS A 172 5.42 4.08 29.93
C LYS A 172 4.20 3.35 30.49
N LEU A 173 3.41 2.75 29.61
CA LEU A 173 2.23 1.99 30.01
C LEU A 173 2.59 0.76 30.87
N ARG A 174 3.61 -0.01 30.46
CA ARG A 174 4.09 -1.16 31.27
C ARG A 174 4.55 -0.73 32.68
N ARG A 175 5.28 0.38 32.77
CA ARG A 175 5.70 0.94 34.06
C ARG A 175 4.51 1.36 34.91
N ALA A 176 3.51 2.02 34.32
CA ALA A 176 2.32 2.44 35.03
C ALA A 176 1.51 1.22 35.59
N ILE A 177 1.40 0.15 34.77
CA ILE A 177 0.77 -1.11 35.18
C ILE A 177 1.54 -1.73 36.36
N ALA A 178 2.86 -1.87 36.24
CA ALA A 178 3.69 -2.43 37.30
C ALA A 178 3.56 -1.64 38.61
N HIS A 179 3.56 -0.31 38.57
CA HIS A 179 3.32 0.52 39.75
C HIS A 179 1.92 0.35 40.34
N ALA A 180 0.88 0.17 39.52
CA ALA A 180 -0.46 -0.08 40.00
C ALA A 180 -0.57 -1.45 40.67
N GLU A 181 0.04 -2.48 40.08
CA GLU A 181 0.11 -3.83 40.70
C GLU A 181 0.88 -3.84 42.02
N GLU A 182 2.01 -3.12 42.10
CA GLU A 182 2.76 -2.96 43.37
C GLU A 182 1.95 -2.23 44.46
N ALA A 183 1.18 -1.19 44.06
CA ALA A 183 0.34 -0.44 45.00
C ALA A 183 -0.83 -1.28 45.53
N GLU A 184 -1.39 -2.20 44.75
CA GLU A 184 -2.46 -3.09 45.13
C GLU A 184 -1.97 -4.23 46.04
N LEU A 185 -0.69 -4.61 45.94
CA LEU A 185 -0.05 -5.65 46.76
C LEU A 185 0.43 -5.15 48.14
N VAL A 186 0.42 -3.85 48.43
CA VAL A 186 0.74 -3.32 49.78
C VAL A 186 -0.47 -3.50 50.68
N PRO A 187 -0.47 -4.44 51.64
CA PRO A 187 -1.60 -4.62 52.55
C PRO A 187 -1.82 -3.34 53.36
N ASP A 188 -3.08 -2.93 53.46
CA ASP A 188 -3.50 -1.80 54.29
C ASP A 188 -2.88 -1.95 55.68
N ALA A 189 -1.97 -1.06 56.07
CA ALA A 189 -1.34 -1.11 57.36
C ALA A 189 -2.42 -1.09 58.47
N PRO A 190 -2.35 -1.97 59.47
CA PRO A 190 -3.39 -2.05 60.49
C PRO A 190 -3.58 -0.69 61.15
N ARG A 191 -4.79 -0.13 61.04
CA ARG A 191 -5.20 1.09 61.75
C ARG A 191 -4.98 0.84 63.25
N LEU A 192 -3.99 1.52 63.82
CA LEU A 192 -3.80 1.57 65.24
C LEU A 192 -5.10 2.04 65.91
N ALA A 193 -5.64 1.21 66.76
CA ALA A 193 -6.83 1.54 67.55
C ALA A 193 -6.58 2.82 68.36
N PRO A 194 -7.56 3.74 68.52
CA PRO A 194 -7.40 4.93 69.30
C PRO A 194 -7.19 4.55 70.79
N PRO A 195 -6.35 5.30 71.58
CA PRO A 195 -6.13 5.04 72.94
C PRO A 195 -7.45 5.18 73.78
N GLN A 196 -7.73 4.19 74.63
CA GLN A 196 -8.89 4.25 75.53
C GLN A 196 -8.63 5.29 76.62
N PRO A 197 -9.63 6.13 76.96
CA PRO A 197 -9.49 7.08 78.04
C PRO A 197 -9.48 6.35 79.36
N ALA A 198 -8.62 6.82 80.32
CA ALA A 198 -8.48 6.37 81.67
C ALA A 198 -9.69 6.76 82.59
#